data_cedd05b94c79f69108c01831120939da
#
_entry.id   cedd05b94c79f69108c01831120939da
#
_cell.length_a   1.000
_cell.length_b   1.000
_cell.length_c   1.000
_cell.angle_alpha   90.00
_cell.angle_beta   90.00
_cell.angle_gamma   90.00
#
_symmetry.space_group_name_H-M   'P 1'
#
loop_
_entity.id
_entity.type
_entity.pdbx_description
1 polymer ?
#
loop_
_entity_poly.entity_id
_entity_poly.type
_entity_poly.pdbx_seq_one_letter_code
_entity_poly.pdbx_strand_id
1 'polypeptide(L)'
;MAVQTVPTYDSPCRMPNGLQWFEDELFVMDQQSDQVYVMNSEGYVTRVMDTPTENGSGITVGGGFLWTASNGITKFRDYRPTDTHIGWIYQLDLMTGAFVNRWRTPDGGGIHGLEWDDGKLWVTAFQPKAIHICDPFDNMKVIETFEVPTERLHGLARDGDGIWCAHTTDQIIVKYDVETGEEQDRIVFGEDSPAPHGLTIKDGELWYSDAVMTGVGVGHNDPDREGPEIGRITR
;
A
#
# COMPACT_ATOMS: atom_id res chain seq x y z
N MET A 1 23.29 -11.17 -1.93
CA MET A 1 23.92 -9.83 -1.90
C MET A 1 23.22 -9.04 -0.82
N ALA A 2 23.89 -8.09 -0.15
CA ALA A 2 23.19 -7.25 0.81
C ALA A 2 22.22 -6.35 0.04
N VAL A 3 20.98 -6.32 0.48
CA VAL A 3 19.96 -5.41 -0.05
C VAL A 3 20.33 -3.99 0.38
N GLN A 4 20.25 -3.05 -0.55
CA GLN A 4 20.43 -1.64 -0.25
C GLN A 4 19.13 -0.89 -0.54
N THR A 5 18.75 -0.05 0.42
CA THR A 5 17.70 0.94 0.21
C THR A 5 18.34 2.23 -0.29
N VAL A 6 17.74 2.85 -1.29
CA VAL A 6 18.18 4.12 -1.87
C VAL A 6 17.05 5.12 -1.69
N PRO A 7 17.10 5.99 -0.65
CA PRO A 7 16.18 7.11 -0.54
C PRO A 7 16.19 7.91 -1.84
N THR A 8 15.02 8.16 -2.40
CA THR A 8 14.92 8.80 -3.72
C THR A 8 14.16 10.12 -3.66
N TYR A 9 13.06 10.15 -2.90
CA TYR A 9 12.25 11.34 -2.69
C TYR A 9 11.93 11.52 -1.21
N ASP A 10 11.88 12.77 -0.76
CA ASP A 10 11.19 13.09 0.48
C ASP A 10 9.70 12.75 0.32
N SER A 11 9.08 12.22 1.36
CA SER A 11 7.65 11.94 1.32
C SER A 11 6.85 13.24 1.19
N PRO A 12 5.84 13.30 0.31
CA PRO A 12 4.97 14.48 0.18
C PRO A 12 4.01 14.65 1.36
N CYS A 13 3.93 13.66 2.24
CA CYS A 13 2.98 13.61 3.33
C CYS A 13 3.58 12.95 4.58
N ARG A 14 2.83 13.02 5.69
CA ARG A 14 3.32 12.55 6.98
C ARG A 14 3.27 11.04 7.17
N MET A 15 2.34 10.37 6.47
CA MET A 15 2.12 8.94 6.66
C MET A 15 1.83 8.23 5.34
N PRO A 16 2.86 8.13 4.46
CA PRO A 16 2.74 7.52 3.13
C PRO A 16 2.54 6.01 3.25
N ASN A 17 1.32 5.57 3.43
CA ASN A 17 0.99 4.17 3.70
C ASN A 17 0.82 3.35 2.42
N GLY A 18 0.29 3.94 1.36
CA GLY A 18 0.14 3.28 0.06
C GLY A 18 0.96 3.96 -1.02
N LEU A 19 1.45 3.19 -1.97
CA LEU A 19 2.32 3.66 -3.05
C LEU A 19 1.97 2.97 -4.37
N GLN A 20 1.85 3.73 -5.46
CA GLN A 20 1.63 3.17 -6.80
C GLN A 20 2.24 4.04 -7.88
N TRP A 21 3.16 3.48 -8.68
CA TRP A 21 3.53 4.02 -9.97
C TRP A 21 2.48 3.65 -11.00
N PHE A 22 1.99 4.65 -11.72
CA PHE A 22 1.15 4.46 -12.89
C PHE A 22 1.62 5.41 -14.00
N GLU A 23 2.07 4.86 -15.11
CA GLU A 23 2.76 5.61 -16.14
C GLU A 23 3.98 6.36 -15.57
N ASP A 24 4.00 7.69 -15.67
CA ASP A 24 5.07 8.54 -15.13
C ASP A 24 4.64 9.33 -13.88
N GLU A 25 3.53 8.94 -13.26
CA GLU A 25 3.03 9.53 -12.03
C GLU A 25 3.13 8.54 -10.86
N LEU A 26 3.58 9.03 -9.71
CA LEU A 26 3.62 8.29 -8.46
C LEU A 26 2.50 8.74 -7.54
N PHE A 27 1.56 7.85 -7.27
CA PHE A 27 0.44 8.07 -6.36
C PHE A 27 0.82 7.63 -4.95
N VAL A 28 0.62 8.50 -3.98
CA VAL A 28 0.97 8.28 -2.56
C VAL A 28 -0.26 8.52 -1.70
N MET A 29 -0.72 7.49 -0.99
CA MET A 29 -1.85 7.59 -0.05
C MET A 29 -1.36 8.02 1.33
N ASP A 30 -1.85 9.15 1.82
CA ASP A 30 -1.58 9.59 3.19
C ASP A 30 -2.67 9.12 4.15
N GLN A 31 -2.30 8.30 5.11
CA GLN A 31 -3.23 7.76 6.09
C GLN A 31 -3.78 8.82 7.06
N GLN A 32 -3.06 9.92 7.28
CA GLN A 32 -3.50 10.96 8.21
C GLN A 32 -4.49 11.93 7.60
N SER A 33 -4.26 12.37 6.38
CA SER A 33 -5.15 13.33 5.70
C SER A 33 -6.25 12.65 4.89
N ASP A 34 -6.09 11.37 4.54
CA ASP A 34 -6.89 10.63 3.55
C ASP A 34 -6.83 11.25 2.16
N GLN A 35 -5.74 11.99 1.88
CA GLN A 35 -5.45 12.57 0.59
C GLN A 35 -4.53 11.65 -0.22
N VAL A 36 -4.64 11.75 -1.53
CA VAL A 36 -3.70 11.16 -2.47
C VAL A 36 -2.84 12.27 -3.07
N TYR A 37 -1.54 12.16 -2.88
CA TYR A 37 -0.54 13.02 -3.49
C TYR A 37 -0.04 12.36 -4.76
N VAL A 38 0.00 13.12 -5.85
CA VAL A 38 0.54 12.63 -7.12
C VAL A 38 1.82 13.40 -7.42
N MET A 39 2.89 12.65 -7.63
CA MET A 39 4.23 13.18 -7.89
C MET A 39 4.65 12.80 -9.31
N ASN A 40 5.44 13.65 -9.94
CA ASN A 40 6.11 13.31 -11.19
C ASN A 40 7.40 12.50 -10.95
N SER A 41 8.05 12.07 -12.02
CA SER A 41 9.31 11.31 -11.98
C SER A 41 10.52 12.09 -11.43
N GLU A 42 10.37 13.40 -11.21
CA GLU A 42 11.38 14.25 -10.59
C GLU A 42 11.16 14.43 -9.07
N GLY A 43 10.07 13.84 -8.54
CA GLY A 43 9.71 13.90 -7.11
C GLY A 43 8.90 15.14 -6.72
N TYR A 44 8.40 15.92 -7.67
CA TYR A 44 7.55 17.08 -7.36
C TYR A 44 6.08 16.72 -7.32
N VAL A 45 5.37 17.19 -6.30
CA VAL A 45 3.91 17.06 -6.21
C VAL A 45 3.26 17.90 -7.31
N THR A 46 2.51 17.23 -8.18
CA THR A 46 1.78 17.85 -9.29
C THR A 46 0.30 18.04 -9.00
N ARG A 47 -0.24 17.18 -8.12
CA ARG A 47 -1.67 17.16 -7.78
C ARG A 47 -1.88 16.60 -6.38
N VAL A 48 -2.87 17.12 -5.66
CA VAL A 48 -3.36 16.57 -4.39
C VAL A 48 -4.87 16.38 -4.53
N MET A 49 -5.34 15.20 -4.18
CA MET A 49 -6.75 14.83 -4.29
C MET A 49 -7.32 14.50 -2.91
N ASP A 50 -8.44 15.14 -2.55
CA ASP A 50 -9.23 14.72 -1.41
C ASP A 50 -9.99 13.43 -1.77
N THR A 51 -9.99 12.46 -0.85
CA THR A 51 -10.73 11.21 -1.05
C THR A 51 -11.70 10.93 0.09
N PRO A 52 -12.74 10.12 -0.15
CA PRO A 52 -13.65 9.66 0.90
C PRO A 52 -13.08 8.51 1.74
N THR A 53 -11.82 8.14 1.52
CA THR A 53 -11.17 7.03 2.21
C THR A 53 -11.07 7.33 3.71
N GLU A 54 -11.20 6.31 4.54
CA GLU A 54 -11.11 6.44 6.00
C GLU A 54 -9.82 5.78 6.48
N ASN A 55 -8.86 6.58 6.95
CA ASN A 55 -7.53 6.09 7.33
C ASN A 55 -6.91 5.28 6.19
N GLY A 56 -6.75 5.93 5.06
CA GLY A 56 -6.32 5.31 3.81
C GLY A 56 -4.99 4.60 3.92
N SER A 57 -4.93 3.37 3.40
CA SER A 57 -3.71 2.58 3.44
C SER A 57 -3.34 2.00 2.08
N GLY A 58 -4.18 1.20 1.45
CA GLY A 58 -3.92 0.67 0.12
C GLY A 58 -4.23 1.67 -0.98
N ILE A 59 -3.46 1.62 -2.06
CA ILE A 59 -3.69 2.39 -3.28
C ILE A 59 -3.22 1.59 -4.49
N THR A 60 -3.98 1.66 -5.58
CA THR A 60 -3.54 1.20 -6.89
C THR A 60 -4.33 1.91 -8.00
N VAL A 61 -3.85 1.83 -9.25
CA VAL A 61 -4.50 2.39 -10.43
C VAL A 61 -4.75 1.27 -11.43
N GLY A 62 -5.99 1.16 -11.90
CA GLY A 62 -6.31 0.18 -12.93
C GLY A 62 -7.76 0.23 -13.39
N GLY A 63 -8.02 -0.31 -14.59
CA GLY A 63 -9.36 -0.27 -15.19
C GLY A 63 -9.90 1.14 -15.45
N GLY A 64 -9.02 2.15 -15.51
CA GLY A 64 -9.39 3.56 -15.68
C GLY A 64 -9.78 4.27 -14.39
N PHE A 65 -9.53 3.66 -13.22
CA PHE A 65 -9.89 4.19 -11.91
C PHE A 65 -8.70 4.23 -10.96
N LEU A 66 -8.81 5.11 -9.97
CA LEU A 66 -8.00 5.07 -8.76
C LEU A 66 -8.73 4.19 -7.72
N TRP A 67 -8.01 3.29 -7.09
CA TRP A 67 -8.52 2.43 -6.03
C TRP A 67 -7.80 2.73 -4.72
N THR A 68 -8.57 2.89 -3.64
CA THR A 68 -8.01 3.07 -2.30
C THR A 68 -8.68 2.12 -1.32
N ALA A 69 -7.99 1.78 -0.25
CA ALA A 69 -8.54 0.95 0.82
C ALA A 69 -8.47 1.65 2.17
N SER A 70 -9.55 1.48 2.94
CA SER A 70 -9.68 1.98 4.30
C SER A 70 -9.12 1.00 5.31
N ASN A 71 -8.35 1.51 6.26
CA ASN A 71 -7.95 0.75 7.43
C ASN A 71 -9.08 0.66 8.51
N GLY A 72 -10.21 1.31 8.27
CA GLY A 72 -11.35 1.30 9.18
C GLY A 72 -11.04 1.95 10.52
N ILE A 73 -11.02 1.15 11.60
CA ILE A 73 -10.70 1.64 12.94
C ILE A 73 -9.19 1.78 13.11
N THR A 74 -8.72 2.98 13.33
CA THR A 74 -7.32 3.29 13.61
C THR A 74 -7.19 4.48 14.56
N LYS A 75 -6.00 4.67 15.15
CA LYS A 75 -5.71 5.78 16.06
C LYS A 75 -4.72 6.80 15.47
N PHE A 76 -4.45 6.73 14.17
CA PHE A 76 -3.44 7.59 13.55
C PHE A 76 -3.92 9.01 13.27
N ARG A 77 -5.22 9.24 13.29
CA ARG A 77 -5.88 10.55 13.24
C ARG A 77 -7.16 10.57 14.05
N ASP A 78 -7.64 11.75 14.34
CA ASP A 78 -8.96 11.93 14.96
C ASP A 78 -10.07 11.48 13.99
N TYR A 79 -11.13 10.89 14.55
CA TYR A 79 -12.29 10.51 13.76
C TYR A 79 -13.04 11.73 13.26
N ARG A 80 -13.50 11.62 12.02
CA ARG A 80 -14.36 12.61 11.35
C ARG A 80 -15.83 12.20 11.53
N PRO A 81 -16.77 13.15 11.49
CA PRO A 81 -18.20 12.82 11.56
C PRO A 81 -18.70 11.92 10.43
N THR A 82 -17.95 11.84 9.33
CA THR A 82 -18.25 11.02 8.15
C THR A 82 -17.66 9.62 8.23
N ASP A 83 -16.78 9.34 9.19
CA ASP A 83 -16.16 8.04 9.32
C ASP A 83 -17.18 6.97 9.71
N THR A 84 -17.13 5.86 9.02
CA THR A 84 -18.03 4.72 9.24
C THR A 84 -17.42 3.66 10.14
N HIS A 85 -16.11 3.74 10.38
CA HIS A 85 -15.31 2.76 11.13
C HIS A 85 -15.33 1.36 10.52
N ILE A 86 -15.52 1.29 9.21
CA ILE A 86 -15.59 0.04 8.44
C ILE A 86 -14.48 0.02 7.40
N GLY A 87 -13.90 -1.15 7.16
CA GLY A 87 -12.99 -1.34 6.05
C GLY A 87 -13.74 -1.30 4.72
N TRP A 88 -13.34 -0.38 3.84
CA TRP A 88 -13.88 -0.22 2.50
C TRP A 88 -12.79 -0.26 1.46
N ILE A 89 -13.12 -0.81 0.28
CA ILE A 89 -12.39 -0.59 -0.96
C ILE A 89 -13.19 0.44 -1.74
N TYR A 90 -12.54 1.55 -2.10
CA TYR A 90 -13.15 2.62 -2.89
C TYR A 90 -12.68 2.57 -4.34
N GLN A 91 -13.62 2.77 -5.25
CA GLN A 91 -13.37 3.10 -6.66
C GLN A 91 -13.57 4.61 -6.81
N LEU A 92 -12.56 5.29 -7.29
CA LEU A 92 -12.52 6.74 -7.39
C LEU A 92 -12.20 7.16 -8.82
N ASP A 93 -12.64 8.36 -9.19
CA ASP A 93 -12.18 8.99 -10.41
C ASP A 93 -10.66 9.23 -10.36
N LEU A 94 -9.95 8.79 -11.39
CA LEU A 94 -8.49 8.81 -11.43
C LEU A 94 -7.89 10.22 -11.36
N MET A 95 -8.59 11.22 -11.88
CA MET A 95 -8.07 12.58 -11.98
C MET A 95 -8.42 13.46 -10.78
N THR A 96 -9.54 13.18 -10.13
CA THR A 96 -10.09 14.05 -9.09
C THR A 96 -10.19 13.42 -7.70
N GLY A 97 -10.05 12.08 -7.59
CA GLY A 97 -10.30 11.36 -6.37
C GLY A 97 -11.78 11.26 -5.97
N ALA A 98 -12.68 11.74 -6.83
CA ALA A 98 -14.11 11.74 -6.54
C ALA A 98 -14.68 10.33 -6.44
N PHE A 99 -15.63 10.15 -5.50
CA PHE A 99 -16.30 8.87 -5.25
C PHE A 99 -17.06 8.37 -6.50
N VAL A 100 -16.81 7.10 -6.85
CA VAL A 100 -17.56 6.37 -7.88
C VAL A 100 -18.35 5.24 -7.26
N ASN A 101 -17.68 4.35 -6.49
CA ASN A 101 -18.31 3.22 -5.82
C ASN A 101 -17.48 2.75 -4.61
N ARG A 102 -18.04 1.86 -3.79
CA ARG A 102 -17.30 1.20 -2.72
C ARG A 102 -17.87 -0.18 -2.39
N TRP A 103 -17.00 -1.03 -1.88
CA TRP A 103 -17.34 -2.37 -1.41
C TRP A 103 -16.71 -2.60 -0.04
N ARG A 104 -17.32 -3.47 0.75
CA ARG A 104 -16.68 -3.92 1.99
C ARG A 104 -15.43 -4.73 1.66
N THR A 105 -14.44 -4.60 2.52
CA THR A 105 -13.25 -5.46 2.47
C THR A 105 -13.65 -6.92 2.70
N PRO A 106 -12.97 -7.89 2.08
CA PRO A 106 -13.35 -9.31 2.16
C PRO A 106 -13.45 -9.86 3.57
N ASP A 107 -12.62 -9.39 4.49
CA ASP A 107 -12.60 -9.78 5.91
C ASP A 107 -13.40 -8.85 6.82
N GLY A 108 -13.95 -7.76 6.29
CA GLY A 108 -14.64 -6.72 7.05
C GLY A 108 -13.74 -5.83 7.91
N GLY A 109 -12.43 -6.05 7.86
CA GLY A 109 -11.42 -5.33 8.65
C GLY A 109 -10.58 -4.35 7.84
N GLY A 110 -9.43 -3.99 8.40
CA GLY A 110 -8.47 -3.10 7.78
C GLY A 110 -7.73 -3.77 6.63
N ILE A 111 -7.56 -3.03 5.55
CA ILE A 111 -6.76 -3.45 4.40
C ILE A 111 -5.60 -2.48 4.25
N HIS A 112 -4.42 -3.03 4.05
CA HIS A 112 -3.20 -2.24 3.98
C HIS A 112 -2.52 -2.23 2.61
N GLY A 113 -2.88 -3.10 1.69
CA GLY A 113 -2.31 -3.15 0.36
C GLY A 113 -3.33 -3.44 -0.71
N LEU A 114 -3.20 -2.77 -1.84
CA LEU A 114 -3.92 -3.03 -3.07
C LEU A 114 -2.92 -3.14 -4.22
N GLU A 115 -3.22 -4.00 -5.17
CA GLU A 115 -2.54 -4.06 -6.46
C GLU A 115 -3.54 -4.40 -7.57
N TRP A 116 -3.39 -3.75 -8.70
CA TRP A 116 -4.17 -4.04 -9.90
C TRP A 116 -3.37 -4.88 -10.87
N ASP A 117 -3.89 -6.05 -11.22
CA ASP A 117 -3.27 -6.92 -12.21
C ASP A 117 -4.34 -7.61 -13.07
N ASP A 118 -4.21 -7.49 -14.38
CA ASP A 118 -5.05 -8.15 -15.40
C ASP A 118 -6.56 -8.10 -15.10
N GLY A 119 -7.08 -6.92 -14.78
CA GLY A 119 -8.51 -6.71 -14.49
C GLY A 119 -8.97 -7.24 -13.13
N LYS A 120 -8.06 -7.61 -12.25
CA LYS A 120 -8.31 -8.07 -10.90
C LYS A 120 -7.69 -7.14 -9.87
N LEU A 121 -8.28 -7.12 -8.68
CA LEU A 121 -7.78 -6.38 -7.54
C LEU A 121 -7.24 -7.35 -6.50
N TRP A 122 -5.95 -7.26 -6.24
CA TRP A 122 -5.27 -8.00 -5.18
C TRP A 122 -5.34 -7.18 -3.89
N VAL A 123 -5.66 -7.84 -2.78
CA VAL A 123 -6.04 -7.16 -1.55
C VAL A 123 -5.41 -7.89 -0.36
N THR A 124 -4.65 -7.20 0.48
CA THR A 124 -4.17 -7.78 1.74
C THR A 124 -5.25 -7.74 2.82
N ALA A 125 -5.31 -8.76 3.65
CA ALA A 125 -6.24 -8.87 4.77
C ALA A 125 -5.53 -9.39 6.02
N PHE A 126 -6.09 -9.10 7.21
CA PHE A 126 -5.51 -9.49 8.48
C PHE A 126 -6.21 -10.64 9.18
N GLN A 127 -7.48 -10.88 8.85
CA GLN A 127 -8.29 -11.91 9.52
C GLN A 127 -9.19 -12.63 8.52
N PRO A 128 -8.76 -13.77 7.97
CA PRO A 128 -7.43 -14.36 8.13
C PRO A 128 -6.33 -13.52 7.49
N LYS A 129 -5.07 -13.77 7.85
CA LYS A 129 -3.90 -13.20 7.17
C LYS A 129 -3.83 -13.81 5.77
N ALA A 130 -4.15 -13.03 4.78
CA ALA A 130 -4.29 -13.52 3.41
C ALA A 130 -4.08 -12.43 2.39
N ILE A 131 -3.79 -12.84 1.17
CA ILE A 131 -3.94 -12.05 -0.04
C ILE A 131 -5.15 -12.59 -0.79
N HIS A 132 -6.16 -11.75 -1.00
CA HIS A 132 -7.34 -12.08 -1.78
C HIS A 132 -7.20 -11.54 -3.20
N ILE A 133 -7.65 -12.29 -4.19
CA ILE A 133 -7.85 -11.82 -5.56
C ILE A 133 -9.35 -11.60 -5.73
N CYS A 134 -9.72 -10.37 -6.08
CA CYS A 134 -11.11 -9.95 -6.21
C CYS A 134 -11.44 -9.58 -7.65
N ASP A 135 -12.66 -9.87 -8.08
CA ASP A 135 -13.21 -9.37 -9.33
C ASP A 135 -14.01 -8.09 -9.07
N PRO A 136 -13.46 -6.91 -9.40
CA PRO A 136 -14.15 -5.64 -9.17
C PRO A 136 -15.37 -5.43 -10.07
N PHE A 137 -15.46 -6.18 -11.17
CA PHE A 137 -16.57 -6.11 -12.12
C PHE A 137 -17.68 -7.12 -11.81
N ASP A 138 -17.43 -8.10 -10.91
CA ASP A 138 -18.42 -9.00 -10.33
C ASP A 138 -18.64 -8.70 -8.84
N ASN A 139 -19.02 -7.46 -8.54
CA ASN A 139 -19.35 -6.99 -7.18
C ASN A 139 -18.24 -7.26 -6.13
N MET A 140 -16.97 -7.12 -6.51
CA MET A 140 -15.80 -7.36 -5.66
C MET A 140 -15.73 -8.81 -5.11
N LYS A 141 -16.22 -9.75 -5.89
CA LYS A 141 -16.22 -11.17 -5.52
C LYS A 141 -14.80 -11.67 -5.36
N VAL A 142 -14.52 -12.27 -4.21
CA VAL A 142 -13.27 -13.01 -3.99
C VAL A 142 -13.27 -14.26 -4.86
N ILE A 143 -12.30 -14.36 -5.76
CA ILE A 143 -12.14 -15.50 -6.69
C ILE A 143 -11.05 -16.46 -6.23
N GLU A 144 -10.07 -15.94 -5.49
CA GLU A 144 -8.96 -16.73 -4.95
C GLU A 144 -8.45 -16.13 -3.65
N THR A 145 -7.80 -16.95 -2.82
CA THR A 145 -7.23 -16.54 -1.54
C THR A 145 -5.97 -17.34 -1.25
N PHE A 146 -4.88 -16.63 -0.96
CA PHE A 146 -3.65 -17.22 -0.44
C PHE A 146 -3.51 -16.88 1.03
N GLU A 147 -3.44 -17.90 1.91
CA GLU A 147 -3.09 -17.68 3.31
C GLU A 147 -1.61 -17.33 3.42
N VAL A 148 -1.30 -16.31 4.20
CA VAL A 148 0.05 -15.81 4.39
C VAL A 148 0.45 -15.99 5.85
N PRO A 149 1.55 -16.71 6.13
CA PRO A 149 1.94 -17.01 7.52
C PRO A 149 2.50 -15.81 8.28
N THR A 150 2.93 -14.77 7.55
CA THR A 150 3.66 -13.62 8.10
C THR A 150 2.71 -12.54 8.61
N GLU A 151 3.11 -11.81 9.65
CA GLU A 151 2.29 -10.77 10.28
C GLU A 151 2.22 -9.47 9.44
N ARG A 152 1.15 -8.69 9.67
CA ARG A 152 0.96 -7.31 9.17
C ARG A 152 1.31 -7.10 7.70
N LEU A 153 0.49 -7.70 6.83
CA LEU A 153 0.55 -7.48 5.39
C LEU A 153 0.24 -6.01 5.07
N HIS A 154 1.12 -5.37 4.29
CA HIS A 154 0.93 -4.01 3.80
C HIS A 154 0.92 -3.97 2.28
N GLY A 155 1.69 -3.07 1.67
CA GLY A 155 1.73 -2.84 0.24
C GLY A 155 2.01 -4.09 -0.58
N LEU A 156 1.44 -4.12 -1.76
CA LEU A 156 1.62 -5.15 -2.78
C LEU A 156 2.28 -4.55 -4.02
N ALA A 157 3.04 -5.35 -4.74
CA ALA A 157 3.58 -4.97 -6.05
C ALA A 157 3.74 -6.20 -6.94
N ARG A 158 3.08 -6.20 -8.08
CA ARG A 158 3.12 -7.30 -9.06
C ARG A 158 4.45 -7.35 -9.80
N ASP A 159 5.06 -8.55 -9.91
CA ASP A 159 6.38 -8.73 -10.52
C ASP A 159 6.50 -10.09 -11.22
N GLY A 160 6.29 -10.11 -12.52
CA GLY A 160 6.41 -11.33 -13.33
C GLY A 160 5.43 -12.42 -12.91
N ASP A 161 5.94 -13.53 -12.40
CA ASP A 161 5.19 -14.68 -11.87
C ASP A 161 4.88 -14.60 -10.37
N GLY A 162 5.26 -13.49 -9.72
CA GLY A 162 5.09 -13.28 -8.29
C GLY A 162 4.45 -11.95 -7.94
N ILE A 163 4.15 -11.81 -6.66
CA ILE A 163 3.69 -10.58 -6.04
C ILE A 163 4.48 -10.31 -4.76
N TRP A 164 5.10 -9.14 -4.70
CA TRP A 164 5.77 -8.68 -3.50
C TRP A 164 4.75 -8.18 -2.48
N CYS A 165 4.94 -8.55 -1.21
CA CYS A 165 4.14 -8.08 -0.08
C CYS A 165 5.05 -7.57 1.03
N ALA A 166 4.80 -6.36 1.51
CA ALA A 166 5.49 -5.81 2.67
C ALA A 166 4.91 -6.40 3.96
N HIS A 167 5.80 -6.83 4.86
CA HIS A 167 5.50 -7.27 6.23
C HIS A 167 6.21 -6.34 7.19
N THR A 168 5.60 -5.22 7.47
CA THR A 168 6.23 -4.07 8.13
C THR A 168 6.74 -4.41 9.52
N THR A 169 5.98 -5.17 10.32
CA THR A 169 6.38 -5.54 11.69
C THR A 169 7.64 -6.40 11.71
N ASP A 170 7.76 -7.31 10.74
CA ASP A 170 8.89 -8.24 10.66
C ASP A 170 10.06 -7.62 9.87
N GLN A 171 9.89 -6.41 9.35
CA GLN A 171 10.87 -5.71 8.52
C GLN A 171 11.35 -6.57 7.35
N ILE A 172 10.42 -7.20 6.64
CA ILE A 172 10.70 -8.02 5.46
C ILE A 172 9.74 -7.66 4.33
N ILE A 173 10.16 -7.93 3.10
CA ILE A 173 9.30 -7.99 1.93
C ILE A 173 9.43 -9.39 1.35
N VAL A 174 8.32 -10.05 1.10
CA VAL A 174 8.28 -11.43 0.58
C VAL A 174 7.64 -11.43 -0.79
N LYS A 175 8.24 -12.14 -1.74
CA LYS A 175 7.64 -12.44 -3.04
C LYS A 175 6.93 -13.78 -2.96
N TYR A 176 5.65 -13.78 -3.24
CA TYR A 176 4.82 -14.98 -3.32
C TYR A 176 4.53 -15.31 -4.78
N ASP A 177 4.53 -16.59 -5.10
CA ASP A 177 4.07 -17.11 -6.38
C ASP A 177 2.57 -16.85 -6.53
N VAL A 178 2.12 -16.36 -7.68
CA VAL A 178 0.72 -15.96 -7.87
C VAL A 178 -0.22 -17.11 -8.16
N GLU A 179 0.29 -18.30 -8.48
CA GLU A 179 -0.53 -19.49 -8.72
C GLU A 179 -0.65 -20.36 -7.46
N THR A 180 0.43 -20.43 -6.67
CA THR A 180 0.50 -21.34 -5.52
C THR A 180 0.43 -20.64 -4.16
N GLY A 181 0.77 -19.34 -4.09
CA GLY A 181 0.93 -18.60 -2.85
C GLY A 181 2.23 -18.96 -2.09
N GLU A 182 3.10 -19.79 -2.65
CA GLU A 182 4.37 -20.17 -2.02
C GLU A 182 5.38 -19.03 -2.08
N GLU A 183 6.25 -18.93 -1.08
CA GLU A 183 7.33 -17.96 -1.04
C GLU A 183 8.37 -18.29 -2.12
N GLN A 184 8.64 -17.34 -3.02
CA GLN A 184 9.67 -17.41 -4.05
C GLN A 184 10.96 -16.73 -3.62
N ASP A 185 10.86 -15.62 -2.89
CA ASP A 185 12.01 -14.77 -2.56
C ASP A 185 11.71 -13.88 -1.35
N ARG A 186 12.78 -13.36 -0.72
CA ARG A 186 12.67 -12.55 0.50
C ARG A 186 13.74 -11.47 0.56
N ILE A 187 13.32 -10.28 0.96
CA ILE A 187 14.16 -9.15 1.33
C ILE A 187 14.06 -8.95 2.83
N VAL A 188 15.20 -8.94 3.52
CA VAL A 188 15.27 -8.71 4.95
C VAL A 188 15.98 -7.39 5.20
N PHE A 189 15.32 -6.51 5.95
CA PHE A 189 15.87 -5.22 6.34
C PHE A 189 16.59 -5.33 7.70
N GLY A 190 17.60 -4.48 7.89
CA GLY A 190 18.29 -4.35 9.18
C GLY A 190 17.51 -3.43 10.14
N GLU A 191 17.97 -3.38 11.40
CA GLU A 191 17.33 -2.56 12.45
C GLU A 191 17.29 -1.07 12.11
N ASP A 192 18.29 -0.55 11.38
CA ASP A 192 18.39 0.84 10.98
C ASP A 192 17.80 1.12 9.57
N SER A 193 17.09 0.16 9.01
CA SER A 193 16.52 0.27 7.66
C SER A 193 15.09 0.82 7.68
N PRO A 194 14.56 1.31 6.55
CA PRO A 194 13.16 1.70 6.45
C PRO A 194 12.17 0.62 6.89
N ALA A 195 11.00 1.06 7.37
CA ALA A 195 9.87 0.18 7.62
C ALA A 195 8.91 0.22 6.40
N PRO A 196 9.03 -0.71 5.43
CA PRO A 196 8.29 -0.64 4.19
C PRO A 196 6.79 -0.81 4.44
N HIS A 197 6.00 0.12 3.90
CA HIS A 197 4.54 0.08 3.94
C HIS A 197 3.97 -0.09 2.53
N GLY A 198 3.87 0.97 1.74
CA GLY A 198 3.48 0.87 0.35
C GLY A 198 4.59 0.27 -0.51
N LEU A 199 4.20 -0.51 -1.51
CA LEU A 199 5.10 -1.06 -2.52
C LEU A 199 4.57 -0.75 -3.91
N THR A 200 5.47 -0.64 -4.87
CA THR A 200 5.16 -0.58 -6.30
C THR A 200 6.38 -0.95 -7.13
N ILE A 201 6.19 -1.23 -8.42
CA ILE A 201 7.30 -1.45 -9.35
C ILE A 201 7.30 -0.36 -10.43
N LYS A 202 8.48 0.17 -10.72
CA LYS A 202 8.74 1.04 -11.87
C LYS A 202 10.04 0.61 -12.55
N ASP A 203 9.96 0.35 -13.84
CA ASP A 203 11.11 -0.04 -14.69
C ASP A 203 11.89 -1.27 -14.15
N GLY A 204 11.17 -2.22 -13.55
CA GLY A 204 11.73 -3.44 -12.94
C GLY A 204 12.38 -3.24 -11.58
N GLU A 205 12.35 -2.04 -11.01
CA GLU A 205 12.81 -1.75 -9.66
C GLU A 205 11.65 -1.74 -8.67
N LEU A 206 11.86 -2.35 -7.50
CA LEU A 206 10.90 -2.33 -6.41
C LEU A 206 11.06 -1.01 -5.61
N TRP A 207 9.97 -0.29 -5.46
CA TRP A 207 9.88 0.95 -4.69
C TRP A 207 9.10 0.73 -3.40
N TYR A 208 9.43 1.50 -2.37
CA TYR A 208 8.76 1.47 -1.07
C TYR A 208 8.44 2.87 -0.57
N SER A 209 7.42 2.98 0.25
CA SER A 209 7.22 4.11 1.15
C SER A 209 7.56 3.70 2.57
N ASP A 210 8.22 4.58 3.31
CA ASP A 210 8.50 4.42 4.73
C ASP A 210 7.56 5.33 5.54
N ALA A 211 6.50 4.76 6.08
CA ALA A 211 5.65 5.48 7.00
C ALA A 211 6.24 5.41 8.40
N VAL A 212 7.14 6.33 8.73
CA VAL A 212 7.72 6.44 10.08
C VAL A 212 6.60 6.67 11.09
N MET A 213 6.16 5.61 11.75
CA MET A 213 5.10 5.64 12.75
C MET A 213 5.71 5.89 14.13
N THR A 214 6.24 7.10 14.35
CA THR A 214 6.75 7.48 15.66
C THR A 214 5.66 7.39 16.72
N GLY A 215 5.91 6.59 17.75
CA GLY A 215 5.04 6.47 18.92
C GLY A 215 4.05 5.30 18.92
N VAL A 216 4.03 4.42 17.93
CA VAL A 216 3.10 3.29 17.85
C VAL A 216 3.76 1.92 18.01
N GLY A 217 5.07 1.87 18.26
CA GLY A 217 5.80 0.63 18.50
C GLY A 217 5.98 -0.25 17.25
N VAL A 218 5.81 0.34 16.07
CA VAL A 218 5.97 -0.31 14.78
C VAL A 218 6.78 0.63 13.88
N GLY A 219 7.94 0.20 13.47
CA GLY A 219 8.87 1.00 12.67
C GLY A 219 9.98 1.61 13.52
N HIS A 220 10.97 2.18 12.85
CA HIS A 220 12.18 2.66 13.49
C HIS A 220 11.93 3.74 14.54
N ASN A 221 12.50 3.53 15.71
CA ASN A 221 12.71 4.54 16.73
C ASN A 221 14.07 5.26 16.55
N ASP A 222 14.55 5.40 15.32
CA ASP A 222 15.75 6.18 15.07
C ASP A 222 15.41 7.67 15.22
N PRO A 223 15.84 8.33 16.32
CA PRO A 223 15.55 9.73 16.56
C PRO A 223 16.28 10.68 15.60
N ASP A 224 17.30 10.17 14.91
CA ASP A 224 18.13 10.96 13.99
C ASP A 224 17.63 10.84 12.53
N ARG A 225 16.61 10.03 12.28
CA ARG A 225 16.04 9.87 10.95
C ARG A 225 15.07 10.99 10.62
N GLU A 226 15.39 11.78 9.61
CA GLU A 226 14.54 12.85 9.11
C GLU A 226 13.37 12.28 8.30
N GLY A 227 12.14 12.36 8.85
CA GLY A 227 10.86 12.20 8.18
C GLY A 227 10.63 10.88 7.43
N PRO A 228 9.41 10.67 6.90
CA PRO A 228 9.13 9.56 6.00
C PRO A 228 9.74 9.79 4.62
N GLU A 229 10.13 8.71 3.95
CA GLU A 229 10.77 8.73 2.64
C GLU A 229 10.07 7.82 1.64
N ILE A 230 10.36 8.04 0.37
CA ILE A 230 10.07 7.12 -0.73
C ILE A 230 11.41 6.72 -1.35
N GLY A 231 11.64 5.43 -1.47
CA GLY A 231 12.91 4.91 -1.95
C GLY A 231 12.77 3.71 -2.86
N ARG A 232 13.94 3.27 -3.36
CA ARG A 232 14.10 2.08 -4.20
C ARG A 232 14.91 1.02 -3.47
N ILE A 233 14.67 -0.22 -3.85
CA ILE A 233 15.41 -1.37 -3.36
C ILE A 233 16.33 -1.86 -4.50
N THR A 234 17.63 -1.89 -4.22
CA THR A 234 18.63 -2.43 -5.13
C THR A 234 19.22 -3.72 -4.56
N ARG A 235 19.49 -4.70 -5.42
CA ARG A 235 20.07 -6.01 -5.07
C ARG A 235 21.41 -6.24 -5.72
#